data_bf53a7c86ae66883df42bbb1653ebb09
#
_entry.id   bf53a7c86ae66883df42bbb1653ebb09
#
_cell.length_a   1.000
_cell.length_b   1.000
_cell.length_c   1.000
_cell.angle_alpha   90.00
_cell.angle_beta   90.00
_cell.angle_gamma   90.00
#
_symmetry.space_group_name_H-M   'P 1'
#
loop_
_entity.id
_entity.type
_entity.pdbx_description
1 polymer ?
#
loop_
_entity_poly.entity_id
_entity_poly.type
_entity_poly.pdbx_seq_one_letter_code
_entity_poly.pdbx_strand_id
1 'polypeptide(L)'
;MKPLIFIALGLITVIVVGGLFFFRSVMAGDPQAPTTPGEGSLWDLETRTLEGQPAPLGAYRGQVALVVNTASKCGLTPQYEGLEALYRELKDRGFVILGFPSNDFMGQEPGTAEEIRSFCTTRFQVSFPMFEKVKVKGEQKDPVYRLLTAGGLEDPTWNFTKFLVGKDGKVMARFAPKTAPDDPGLREAILAALD
;
A
#
# COMPACT_ATOMS: atom_id res chain seq x y z
N MET A 1 17.53 48.94 -57.58
CA MET A 1 16.24 48.70 -56.89
C MET A 1 16.42 47.46 -56.03
N LYS A 2 16.48 47.62 -54.71
CA LYS A 2 16.57 46.50 -53.75
C LYS A 2 15.19 46.31 -53.11
N PRO A 3 14.65 45.09 -52.98
CA PRO A 3 13.40 44.88 -52.26
C PRO A 3 13.62 44.89 -50.72
N LEU A 4 12.82 45.62 -50.02
CA LEU A 4 12.69 45.62 -48.55
C LEU A 4 12.01 44.32 -48.12
N ILE A 5 12.72 43.59 -47.23
CA ILE A 5 12.16 42.44 -46.50
C ILE A 5 11.51 42.97 -45.22
N PHE A 6 10.18 42.92 -45.14
CA PHE A 6 9.44 43.15 -43.89
C PHE A 6 9.54 41.93 -42.97
N ILE A 7 10.27 42.09 -41.86
CA ILE A 7 10.27 41.11 -40.79
C ILE A 7 9.09 41.42 -39.88
N ALA A 8 8.04 40.59 -39.94
CA ALA A 8 6.93 40.65 -38.99
C ALA A 8 7.40 40.13 -37.62
N LEU A 9 7.52 41.05 -36.66
CA LEU A 9 7.72 40.71 -35.26
C LEU A 9 6.39 40.17 -34.71
N GLY A 10 6.26 38.83 -34.58
CA GLY A 10 5.15 38.22 -33.89
C GLY A 10 5.30 38.41 -32.36
N LEU A 11 4.40 39.16 -31.77
CA LEU A 11 4.28 39.27 -30.32
C LEU A 11 3.86 37.90 -29.77
N ILE A 12 4.76 37.22 -29.10
CA ILE A 12 4.40 36.04 -28.29
C ILE A 12 3.87 36.55 -26.97
N THR A 13 2.55 36.54 -26.84
CA THR A 13 1.90 36.77 -25.55
C THR A 13 2.07 35.53 -24.70
N VAL A 14 3.00 35.56 -23.73
CA VAL A 14 3.16 34.51 -22.73
C VAL A 14 2.03 34.69 -21.71
N ILE A 15 0.98 33.88 -21.83
CA ILE A 15 -0.02 33.74 -20.78
C ILE A 15 0.61 32.83 -19.71
N VAL A 16 1.06 33.43 -18.60
CA VAL A 16 1.45 32.71 -17.39
C VAL A 16 0.15 32.29 -16.69
N VAL A 17 -0.40 31.14 -17.05
CA VAL A 17 -1.41 30.48 -16.23
C VAL A 17 -0.63 29.76 -15.14
N GLY A 18 -0.83 30.18 -13.87
CA GLY A 18 -0.24 29.57 -12.69
C GLY A 18 -0.65 28.10 -12.58
N GLY A 19 0.14 27.22 -13.16
CA GLY A 19 0.05 25.78 -12.99
C GLY A 19 1.22 25.35 -12.12
N LEU A 20 0.92 24.86 -10.92
CA LEU A 20 1.88 24.09 -10.15
C LEU A 20 2.36 22.93 -11.02
N PHE A 21 3.59 23.03 -11.53
CA PHE A 21 4.30 21.90 -12.08
C PHE A 21 4.69 21.00 -10.91
N PHE A 22 3.87 20.00 -10.61
CA PHE A 22 4.31 18.85 -9.85
C PHE A 22 5.39 18.15 -10.68
N PHE A 23 6.62 18.27 -10.25
CA PHE A 23 7.71 17.42 -10.73
C PHE A 23 7.42 15.99 -10.27
N ARG A 24 6.78 15.21 -11.15
CA ARG A 24 6.51 13.80 -10.92
C ARG A 24 7.82 13.05 -11.05
N SER A 25 8.42 12.72 -9.91
CA SER A 25 9.60 11.86 -9.87
C SER A 25 9.19 10.43 -10.26
N VAL A 26 9.55 10.01 -11.47
CA VAL A 26 9.34 8.65 -11.97
C VAL A 26 10.41 7.74 -11.35
N MET A 27 10.22 7.35 -10.09
CA MET A 27 11.00 6.29 -9.44
C MET A 27 10.14 5.56 -8.40
N ALA A 28 9.86 4.27 -8.63
CA ALA A 28 8.90 3.40 -8.00
C ALA A 28 7.47 3.67 -8.52
N GLY A 29 6.78 2.64 -9.04
CA GLY A 29 5.50 2.83 -9.71
C GLY A 29 4.53 3.68 -8.92
N ASP A 30 3.98 4.70 -9.57
CA ASP A 30 2.99 5.62 -8.99
C ASP A 30 1.92 4.86 -8.19
N PRO A 31 1.45 5.41 -7.06
CA PRO A 31 0.33 4.82 -6.35
C PRO A 31 -0.88 4.73 -7.27
N GLN A 32 -1.47 3.53 -7.36
CA GLN A 32 -2.69 3.32 -8.12
C GLN A 32 -3.89 3.64 -7.23
N ALA A 33 -4.71 4.60 -7.62
CA ALA A 33 -5.99 4.87 -6.98
C ALA A 33 -7.09 3.98 -7.60
N PRO A 34 -8.13 3.58 -6.83
CA PRO A 34 -9.30 2.91 -7.37
C PRO A 34 -9.97 3.76 -8.46
N THR A 35 -10.37 3.13 -9.56
CA THR A 35 -11.09 3.81 -10.67
C THR A 35 -12.58 3.99 -10.37
N THR A 36 -13.12 3.17 -9.48
CA THR A 36 -14.50 3.24 -8.98
C THR A 36 -14.52 3.06 -7.46
N PRO A 37 -15.47 3.67 -6.72
CA PRO A 37 -15.65 3.38 -5.30
C PRO A 37 -15.91 1.88 -5.11
N GLY A 38 -15.08 1.21 -4.32
CA GLY A 38 -15.32 -0.18 -3.92
C GLY A 38 -16.57 -0.28 -3.04
N GLU A 39 -17.40 -1.31 -3.27
CA GLU A 39 -18.48 -1.65 -2.35
C GLU A 39 -17.92 -2.31 -1.07
N GLY A 40 -18.54 -2.07 0.07
CA GLY A 40 -18.12 -2.61 1.36
C GLY A 40 -17.04 -1.79 2.07
N SER A 41 -16.68 -2.25 3.26
CA SER A 41 -15.62 -1.68 4.09
C SER A 41 -14.72 -2.80 4.59
N LEU A 42 -13.42 -2.57 4.64
CA LEU A 42 -12.46 -3.52 5.25
C LEU A 42 -12.86 -3.84 6.71
N TRP A 43 -13.47 -2.87 7.38
CA TRP A 43 -13.89 -2.99 8.77
C TRP A 43 -15.13 -3.91 8.98
N ASP A 44 -15.78 -4.33 7.91
CA ASP A 44 -16.92 -5.25 7.97
C ASP A 44 -16.50 -6.72 7.77
N LEU A 45 -15.21 -6.96 7.53
CA LEU A 45 -14.65 -8.29 7.31
C LEU A 45 -14.12 -8.90 8.61
N GLU A 46 -14.10 -10.21 8.63
CA GLU A 46 -13.46 -11.02 9.66
C GLU A 46 -12.31 -11.83 9.05
N THR A 47 -11.27 -12.03 9.83
CA THR A 47 -10.15 -12.89 9.53
C THR A 47 -9.74 -13.66 10.79
N ARG A 48 -8.55 -14.26 10.79
CA ARG A 48 -7.97 -14.89 11.96
C ARG A 48 -6.60 -14.31 12.25
N THR A 49 -6.22 -14.24 13.51
CA THR A 49 -4.84 -13.95 13.87
C THR A 49 -3.91 -15.03 13.32
N LEU A 50 -2.62 -14.78 13.35
CA LEU A 50 -1.62 -15.77 12.95
C LEU A 50 -1.75 -17.09 13.74
N GLU A 51 -2.23 -17.02 14.99
CA GLU A 51 -2.49 -18.16 15.87
C GLU A 51 -3.88 -18.80 15.65
N GLY A 52 -4.63 -18.36 14.63
CA GLY A 52 -5.92 -18.92 14.25
C GLY A 52 -7.13 -18.46 15.09
N GLN A 53 -6.98 -17.44 15.95
CA GLN A 53 -8.09 -16.89 16.71
C GLN A 53 -8.93 -15.93 15.83
N PRO A 54 -10.26 -15.88 16.02
CA PRO A 54 -11.09 -14.90 15.32
C PRO A 54 -10.56 -13.48 15.50
N ALA A 55 -10.48 -12.73 14.41
CA ALA A 55 -9.96 -11.37 14.39
C ALA A 55 -10.85 -10.48 13.50
N PRO A 56 -11.93 -9.91 14.06
CA PRO A 56 -12.76 -8.97 13.32
C PRO A 56 -11.97 -7.70 13.02
N LEU A 57 -11.87 -7.34 11.73
CA LEU A 57 -11.15 -6.14 11.31
C LEU A 57 -11.86 -4.85 11.76
N GLY A 58 -13.11 -4.94 12.17
CA GLY A 58 -13.84 -3.86 12.82
C GLY A 58 -13.18 -3.30 14.08
N ALA A 59 -12.29 -4.06 14.72
CA ALA A 59 -11.47 -3.58 15.84
C ALA A 59 -10.55 -2.40 15.47
N TYR A 60 -10.25 -2.22 14.18
CA TYR A 60 -9.39 -1.12 13.67
C TYR A 60 -10.20 0.02 13.02
N ARG A 61 -11.53 0.00 13.14
CA ARG A 61 -12.40 1.05 12.60
C ARG A 61 -12.01 2.43 13.11
N GLY A 62 -11.95 3.40 12.18
CA GLY A 62 -11.50 4.76 12.49
C GLY A 62 -9.98 4.97 12.41
N GLN A 63 -9.21 3.91 12.17
CA GLN A 63 -7.78 4.01 11.90
C GLN A 63 -7.50 4.01 10.40
N VAL A 64 -6.40 4.61 9.99
CA VAL A 64 -5.82 4.43 8.67
C VAL A 64 -5.01 3.14 8.67
N ALA A 65 -5.25 2.25 7.72
CA ALA A 65 -4.53 0.98 7.66
C ALA A 65 -3.63 0.88 6.42
N LEU A 66 -2.45 0.27 6.61
CA LEU A 66 -1.62 -0.21 5.52
C LEU A 66 -1.66 -1.74 5.52
N VAL A 67 -2.40 -2.32 4.58
CA VAL A 67 -2.51 -3.78 4.42
C VAL A 67 -1.37 -4.26 3.53
N VAL A 68 -0.60 -5.25 3.99
CA VAL A 68 0.60 -5.74 3.30
C VAL A 68 0.61 -7.25 3.24
N ASN A 69 0.79 -7.83 2.05
CA ASN A 69 1.07 -9.26 1.93
C ASN A 69 2.57 -9.53 2.13
N THR A 70 2.90 -10.42 3.05
CA THR A 70 4.27 -10.61 3.54
C THR A 70 4.81 -12.01 3.24
N ALA A 71 6.14 -12.14 3.28
CA ALA A 71 6.82 -13.43 3.16
C ALA A 71 8.19 -13.41 3.83
N SER A 72 8.57 -14.54 4.43
CA SER A 72 9.83 -14.68 5.19
C SER A 72 11.05 -14.98 4.31
N LYS A 73 10.87 -15.50 3.08
CA LYS A 73 11.96 -15.93 2.18
C LYS A 73 12.00 -15.16 0.86
N CYS A 74 11.73 -13.86 0.92
CA CYS A 74 11.68 -12.96 -0.23
C CYS A 74 12.87 -12.00 -0.21
N GLY A 75 13.36 -11.58 -1.37
CA GLY A 75 14.37 -10.51 -1.45
C GLY A 75 13.88 -9.17 -0.87
N LEU A 76 12.56 -8.98 -0.74
CA LEU A 76 11.95 -7.81 -0.14
C LEU A 76 11.67 -7.95 1.37
N THR A 77 11.97 -9.10 1.98
CA THR A 77 11.76 -9.35 3.41
C THR A 77 12.37 -8.29 4.34
N PRO A 78 13.53 -7.66 4.01
CA PRO A 78 14.03 -6.54 4.81
C PRO A 78 13.07 -5.36 5.00
N GLN A 79 12.03 -5.23 4.16
CA GLN A 79 11.01 -4.20 4.36
C GLN A 79 10.24 -4.32 5.68
N TYR A 80 10.27 -5.47 6.36
CA TYR A 80 9.69 -5.60 7.71
C TYR A 80 10.28 -4.58 8.70
N GLU A 81 11.57 -4.28 8.59
CA GLU A 81 12.24 -3.30 9.45
C GLU A 81 11.64 -1.90 9.28
N GLY A 82 11.50 -1.46 8.03
CA GLY A 82 10.90 -0.17 7.72
C GLY A 82 9.40 -0.11 8.04
N LEU A 83 8.66 -1.22 7.83
CA LEU A 83 7.24 -1.32 8.22
C LEU A 83 7.09 -1.20 9.74
N GLU A 84 7.92 -1.89 10.51
CA GLU A 84 7.88 -1.79 11.97
C GLU A 84 8.25 -0.38 12.46
N ALA A 85 9.25 0.25 11.86
CA ALA A 85 9.61 1.64 12.18
C ALA A 85 8.44 2.60 11.90
N LEU A 86 7.81 2.48 10.74
CA LEU A 86 6.65 3.27 10.34
C LEU A 86 5.45 3.05 11.29
N TYR A 87 5.20 1.80 11.66
CA TYR A 87 4.15 1.47 12.62
C TYR A 87 4.39 2.12 13.98
N ARG A 88 5.59 1.97 14.54
CA ARG A 88 5.94 2.58 15.84
C ARG A 88 5.83 4.10 15.84
N GLU A 89 6.19 4.74 14.74
CA GLU A 89 6.10 6.18 14.57
C GLU A 89 4.65 6.68 14.56
N LEU A 90 3.73 5.96 13.89
CA LEU A 90 2.41 6.49 13.58
C LEU A 90 1.24 5.82 14.33
N LYS A 91 1.45 4.71 15.03
CA LYS A 91 0.36 3.95 15.71
C LYS A 91 -0.45 4.82 16.68
N ASP A 92 0.19 5.70 17.40
CA ASP A 92 -0.47 6.56 18.38
C ASP A 92 -1.22 7.75 17.73
N ARG A 93 -1.10 7.88 16.40
CA ARG A 93 -1.85 8.84 15.58
C ARG A 93 -3.05 8.21 14.86
N GLY A 94 -3.39 6.96 15.17
CA GLY A 94 -4.50 6.27 14.53
C GLY A 94 -4.11 5.53 13.24
N PHE A 95 -2.88 5.05 13.16
CA PHE A 95 -2.36 4.24 12.07
C PHE A 95 -2.16 2.79 12.49
N VAL A 96 -2.43 1.85 11.60
CA VAL A 96 -2.16 0.43 11.81
C VAL A 96 -1.57 -0.22 10.55
N ILE A 97 -0.67 -1.18 10.75
CA ILE A 97 -0.24 -2.09 9.68
C ILE A 97 -0.89 -3.45 9.91
N LEU A 98 -1.49 -4.01 8.87
CA LEU A 98 -2.14 -5.31 8.87
C LEU A 98 -1.35 -6.25 7.95
N GLY A 99 -0.56 -7.14 8.55
CA GLY A 99 0.32 -8.06 7.82
C GLY A 99 -0.36 -9.41 7.53
N PHE A 100 -0.43 -9.78 6.27
CA PHE A 100 -1.00 -11.04 5.80
C PHE A 100 0.08 -11.89 5.12
N PRO A 101 0.61 -12.92 5.77
CA PRO A 101 1.53 -13.85 5.12
C PRO A 101 0.89 -14.50 3.90
N SER A 102 1.64 -14.66 2.81
CA SER A 102 1.14 -15.34 1.61
C SER A 102 2.20 -16.17 0.93
N ASN A 103 1.85 -17.40 0.56
CA ASN A 103 2.72 -18.33 -0.14
C ASN A 103 2.52 -18.32 -1.67
N ASP A 104 1.78 -17.35 -2.22
CA ASP A 104 1.38 -17.30 -3.63
C ASP A 104 2.52 -16.94 -4.58
N PHE A 105 3.64 -16.44 -4.06
CA PHE A 105 4.79 -16.02 -4.85
C PHE A 105 5.98 -16.94 -4.60
N MET A 106 6.18 -17.87 -5.52
CA MET A 106 7.29 -18.85 -5.54
C MET A 106 7.46 -19.65 -4.24
N GLY A 107 6.38 -19.84 -3.47
CA GLY A 107 6.47 -20.58 -2.21
C GLY A 107 7.36 -19.90 -1.16
N GLN A 108 7.45 -18.57 -1.16
CA GLN A 108 8.36 -17.82 -0.30
C GLN A 108 7.85 -17.61 1.14
N GLU A 109 6.67 -18.16 1.48
CA GLU A 109 6.16 -18.22 2.86
C GLU A 109 5.76 -19.65 3.22
N PRO A 110 6.69 -20.61 3.26
CA PRO A 110 6.38 -22.02 3.50
C PRO A 110 6.08 -22.33 4.97
N GLY A 111 6.53 -21.48 5.90
CA GLY A 111 6.48 -21.70 7.34
C GLY A 111 5.09 -21.92 7.91
N THR A 112 5.01 -22.57 9.07
CA THR A 112 3.81 -22.59 9.90
C THR A 112 3.54 -21.22 10.52
N ALA A 113 2.37 -21.05 11.11
CA ALA A 113 2.03 -19.81 11.84
C ALA A 113 3.06 -19.48 12.94
N GLU A 114 3.48 -20.51 13.70
CA GLU A 114 4.48 -20.38 14.76
C GLU A 114 5.86 -19.99 14.22
N GLU A 115 6.30 -20.62 13.12
CA GLU A 115 7.57 -20.28 12.47
C GLU A 115 7.56 -18.84 11.94
N ILE A 116 6.45 -18.41 11.32
CA ILE A 116 6.28 -17.03 10.85
C ILE A 116 6.30 -16.06 12.03
N ARG A 117 5.56 -16.35 13.10
CA ARG A 117 5.56 -15.52 14.31
C ARG A 117 6.96 -15.36 14.88
N SER A 118 7.64 -16.49 15.09
CA SER A 118 9.01 -16.52 15.61
C SER A 118 9.96 -15.71 14.72
N PHE A 119 9.89 -15.91 13.42
CA PHE A 119 10.71 -15.17 12.45
C PHE A 119 10.48 -13.66 12.53
N CYS A 120 9.22 -13.22 12.46
CA CYS A 120 8.86 -11.79 12.49
C CYS A 120 9.30 -11.14 13.80
N THR A 121 9.07 -11.80 14.94
CA THR A 121 9.39 -11.25 16.27
C THR A 121 10.88 -11.21 16.52
N THR A 122 11.59 -12.33 16.25
CA THR A 122 12.99 -12.46 16.60
C THR A 122 13.90 -11.64 15.68
N ARG A 123 13.59 -11.63 14.38
CA ARG A 123 14.45 -11.00 13.39
C ARG A 123 14.14 -9.50 13.17
N PHE A 124 12.88 -9.11 13.21
CA PHE A 124 12.44 -7.75 12.88
C PHE A 124 11.69 -7.06 14.01
N GLN A 125 11.47 -7.74 15.14
CA GLN A 125 10.73 -7.20 16.28
C GLN A 125 9.33 -6.67 15.91
N VAL A 126 8.69 -7.31 14.92
CA VAL A 126 7.37 -6.94 14.43
C VAL A 126 6.37 -6.92 15.58
N SER A 127 5.74 -5.76 15.79
CA SER A 127 4.74 -5.53 16.81
C SER A 127 3.36 -5.19 16.22
N PHE A 128 3.27 -4.91 14.93
CA PHE A 128 1.98 -4.71 14.27
C PHE A 128 1.22 -6.04 14.09
N PRO A 129 -0.13 -6.00 13.97
CA PRO A 129 -0.98 -7.16 13.76
C PRO A 129 -0.57 -8.02 12.57
N MET A 130 -0.41 -9.32 12.84
CA MET A 130 -0.15 -10.35 11.83
C MET A 130 -1.31 -11.34 11.82
N PHE A 131 -1.80 -11.67 10.63
CA PHE A 131 -2.96 -12.54 10.41
C PHE A 131 -2.55 -13.89 9.82
N GLU A 132 -3.52 -14.79 9.69
CA GLU A 132 -3.31 -16.09 9.09
C GLU A 132 -2.77 -15.99 7.66
N LYS A 133 -2.14 -17.07 7.20
CA LYS A 133 -1.63 -17.15 5.84
C LYS A 133 -2.79 -17.27 4.85
N VAL A 134 -2.86 -16.36 3.87
CA VAL A 134 -3.97 -16.26 2.93
C VAL A 134 -3.53 -16.31 1.47
N LYS A 135 -4.49 -16.59 0.59
CA LYS A 135 -4.36 -16.39 -0.85
C LYS A 135 -4.62 -14.94 -1.19
N VAL A 136 -3.73 -14.30 -1.93
CA VAL A 136 -3.84 -12.87 -2.26
C VAL A 136 -4.17 -12.62 -3.74
N LYS A 137 -4.22 -13.67 -4.55
CA LYS A 137 -4.53 -13.60 -5.98
C LYS A 137 -5.31 -14.82 -6.48
N GLY A 138 -5.89 -14.68 -7.69
CA GLY A 138 -6.64 -15.75 -8.34
C GLY A 138 -8.04 -15.96 -7.75
N GLU A 139 -8.70 -17.05 -8.19
CA GLU A 139 -10.11 -17.33 -7.83
C GLU A 139 -10.33 -17.60 -6.33
N GLN A 140 -9.34 -18.19 -5.67
CA GLN A 140 -9.40 -18.51 -4.24
C GLN A 140 -8.88 -17.36 -3.35
N LYS A 141 -8.78 -16.17 -3.91
CA LYS A 141 -8.36 -14.97 -3.19
C LYS A 141 -9.22 -14.75 -1.94
N ASP A 142 -8.54 -14.46 -0.83
CA ASP A 142 -9.18 -14.16 0.45
C ASP A 142 -10.16 -12.98 0.36
N PRO A 143 -11.26 -12.97 1.14
CA PRO A 143 -12.22 -11.86 1.15
C PRO A 143 -11.58 -10.48 1.37
N VAL A 144 -10.57 -10.37 2.22
CA VAL A 144 -9.79 -9.13 2.42
C VAL A 144 -9.20 -8.66 1.10
N TYR A 145 -8.51 -9.55 0.38
CA TYR A 145 -7.87 -9.18 -0.88
C TYR A 145 -8.86 -9.01 -2.04
N ARG A 146 -10.05 -9.65 -1.98
CA ARG A 146 -11.14 -9.34 -2.92
C ARG A 146 -11.61 -7.90 -2.77
N LEU A 147 -11.80 -7.45 -1.54
CA LEU A 147 -12.17 -6.07 -1.26
C LEU A 147 -11.06 -5.09 -1.66
N LEU A 148 -9.81 -5.39 -1.29
CA LEU A 148 -8.66 -4.52 -1.59
C LEU A 148 -8.43 -4.31 -3.09
N THR A 149 -8.80 -5.28 -3.92
CA THR A 149 -8.65 -5.22 -5.39
C THR A 149 -9.95 -4.91 -6.12
N ALA A 150 -11.04 -4.68 -5.39
CA ALA A 150 -12.24 -4.11 -5.96
C ALA A 150 -11.99 -2.69 -6.51
N GLY A 151 -12.87 -2.17 -7.35
CA GLY A 151 -12.70 -0.82 -7.89
C GLY A 151 -11.60 -0.68 -8.94
N GLY A 152 -11.18 -1.80 -9.59
CA GLY A 152 -10.24 -1.79 -10.70
C GLY A 152 -8.77 -1.82 -10.30
N LEU A 153 -8.46 -2.05 -9.04
CA LEU A 153 -7.07 -2.26 -8.60
C LEU A 153 -6.60 -3.69 -8.96
N GLU A 154 -5.35 -3.80 -9.36
CA GLU A 154 -4.73 -5.08 -9.68
C GLU A 154 -4.46 -5.92 -8.43
N ASP A 155 -4.50 -7.23 -8.60
CA ASP A 155 -4.01 -8.18 -7.59
C ASP A 155 -2.55 -7.86 -7.20
N PRO A 156 -2.11 -8.27 -6.01
CA PRO A 156 -0.70 -8.24 -5.67
C PRO A 156 0.13 -8.93 -6.75
N THR A 157 1.13 -8.23 -7.27
CA THR A 157 2.05 -8.76 -8.30
C THR A 157 3.25 -9.47 -7.68
N TRP A 158 3.52 -9.21 -6.40
CA TRP A 158 4.60 -9.84 -5.62
C TRP A 158 4.36 -9.67 -4.11
N ASN A 159 5.20 -10.31 -3.29
CA ASN A 159 5.23 -10.06 -1.85
C ASN A 159 5.54 -8.58 -1.56
N PHE A 160 5.01 -8.08 -0.48
CA PHE A 160 5.12 -6.69 -0.04
C PHE A 160 4.40 -5.68 -0.95
N THR A 161 3.35 -6.07 -1.67
CA THR A 161 2.36 -5.12 -2.22
C THR A 161 1.61 -4.49 -1.04
N LYS A 162 1.36 -3.19 -1.10
CA LYS A 162 0.68 -2.46 -0.03
C LYS A 162 -0.63 -1.86 -0.54
N PHE A 163 -1.64 -1.84 0.32
CA PHE A 163 -2.89 -1.14 0.09
C PHE A 163 -3.14 -0.18 1.25
N LEU A 164 -3.31 1.08 0.94
CA LEU A 164 -3.70 2.10 1.92
C LEU A 164 -5.22 2.14 2.03
N VAL A 165 -5.72 2.06 3.24
CA VAL A 165 -7.15 2.05 3.57
C VAL A 165 -7.44 3.19 4.53
N GLY A 166 -8.47 3.97 4.24
CA GLY A 166 -8.90 5.11 5.04
C GLY A 166 -9.61 4.73 6.33
N LYS A 167 -9.87 5.71 7.17
CA LYS A 167 -10.59 5.57 8.45
C LYS A 167 -11.99 4.93 8.30
N ASP A 168 -12.60 5.09 7.13
CA ASP A 168 -13.90 4.51 6.75
C ASP A 168 -13.80 3.06 6.23
N GLY A 169 -12.61 2.53 6.10
CA GLY A 169 -12.34 1.18 5.58
C GLY A 169 -12.38 1.07 4.05
N LYS A 170 -12.37 2.20 3.34
CA LYS A 170 -12.29 2.24 1.88
C LYS A 170 -10.84 2.25 1.41
N VAL A 171 -10.58 1.56 0.32
CA VAL A 171 -9.24 1.53 -0.29
C VAL A 171 -8.97 2.88 -0.96
N MET A 172 -7.86 3.49 -0.60
CA MET A 172 -7.43 4.78 -1.13
C MET A 172 -6.37 4.64 -2.22
N ALA A 173 -5.41 3.72 -2.02
CA ALA A 173 -4.31 3.53 -2.97
C ALA A 173 -3.68 2.14 -2.85
N ARG A 174 -3.05 1.69 -3.94
CA ARG A 174 -2.20 0.51 -4.02
C ARG A 174 -0.77 0.95 -4.37
N PHE A 175 0.20 0.39 -3.67
CA PHE A 175 1.62 0.64 -3.90
C PHE A 175 2.32 -0.64 -4.35
N ALA A 176 3.28 -0.48 -5.25
CA ALA A 176 4.05 -1.58 -5.81
C ALA A 176 4.89 -2.30 -4.73
N PRO A 177 5.24 -3.58 -4.95
CA PRO A 177 6.07 -4.36 -4.01
C PRO A 177 7.37 -3.67 -3.61
N LYS A 178 8.04 -3.00 -4.57
CA LYS A 178 9.32 -2.33 -4.39
C LYS A 178 9.24 -0.95 -3.73
N THR A 179 8.03 -0.38 -3.58
CA THR A 179 7.86 0.86 -2.82
C THR A 179 8.25 0.61 -1.37
N ALA A 180 9.33 1.20 -0.95
CA ALA A 180 9.86 1.01 0.41
C ALA A 180 8.96 1.69 1.45
N PRO A 181 8.95 1.23 2.72
CA PRO A 181 8.13 1.85 3.77
C PRO A 181 8.49 3.31 4.07
N ASP A 182 9.70 3.73 3.76
CA ASP A 182 10.21 5.11 3.90
C ASP A 182 10.06 5.93 2.61
N ASP A 183 9.45 5.36 1.56
CA ASP A 183 9.18 6.09 0.31
C ASP A 183 8.38 7.36 0.58
N PRO A 184 8.83 8.52 0.07
CA PRO A 184 8.17 9.80 0.32
C PRO A 184 6.70 9.83 -0.11
N GLY A 185 6.35 9.22 -1.26
CA GLY A 185 4.98 9.18 -1.77
C GLY A 185 4.07 8.30 -0.91
N LEU A 186 4.57 7.17 -0.42
CA LEU A 186 3.82 6.32 0.51
C LEU A 186 3.58 7.05 1.84
N ARG A 187 4.62 7.68 2.40
CA ARG A 187 4.51 8.43 3.65
C ARG A 187 3.55 9.62 3.55
N GLU A 188 3.65 10.39 2.46
CA GLU A 188 2.75 11.52 2.18
C GLU A 188 1.28 11.05 2.10
N ALA A 189 1.01 9.96 1.38
CA ALA A 189 -0.33 9.40 1.29
C ALA A 189 -0.88 8.96 2.65
N ILE A 190 -0.07 8.32 3.49
CA ILE A 190 -0.46 7.92 4.84
C ILE A 190 -0.76 9.15 5.71
N LEU A 191 0.10 10.15 5.70
CA LEU A 191 -0.07 11.36 6.51
C LEU A 191 -1.33 12.12 6.09
N ALA A 192 -1.57 12.26 4.78
CA ALA A 192 -2.79 12.88 4.26
C ALA A 192 -4.07 12.13 4.64
N ALA A 193 -4.00 10.81 4.79
CA ALA A 193 -5.14 10.00 5.24
C ALA A 193 -5.39 10.10 6.75
N LEU A 194 -4.37 10.47 7.55
CA LEU A 194 -4.46 10.65 8.99
C LEU A 194 -5.08 11.99 9.38
N ASP A 195 -4.92 13.01 8.56
CA ASP A 195 -5.49 14.35 8.78
C ASP A 195 -7.00 14.35 8.49
#